data_982c9b86d2ac7ab64a1d09b43b4c7ced
#
_entry.id   982c9b86d2ac7ab64a1d09b43b4c7ced
#
_cell.length_a   1.000
_cell.length_b   1.000
_cell.length_c   1.000
_cell.angle_alpha   90.00
_cell.angle_beta   90.00
_cell.angle_gamma   90.00
#
_symmetry.space_group_name_H-M   'P 1'
#
loop_
_entity.id
_entity.type
_entity.pdbx_description
1 polymer ?
#
loop_
_entity_poly.entity_id
_entity_poly.type
_entity_poly.pdbx_seq_one_letter_code
_entity_poly.pdbx_strand_id
1 'polypeptide(L)'
;AGFSITTGGNNTLLGRQAGLLVEDGEDNTFVGMNSGSTTVSGTKMVGVGVGSLQSGNITTAATGAVAIGYESLKALTTGAYNTSVGFKTLNAETAGGYNTAIGYEALENQNGVTGTVANTALGYYAGNAITTGIKNTMLGAYAGYLSLLPDNCTLVGYNAGGSGVMTANADGTTAVGMNALANLTAGAGNTAIGFEALNGHTTGARNTVVGFEAMDDTGGATVKDSNDNTFMGYHAGGGTWTT
;
A
#
# COMPACT_ATOMS: atom_id res chain seq x y z
N ALA A 1 -10.20 13.58 27.35
CA ALA A 1 -10.13 12.16 27.02
C ALA A 1 -11.38 11.45 27.57
N GLY A 2 -11.93 10.48 26.81
CA GLY A 2 -12.98 9.58 27.29
C GLY A 2 -14.28 10.23 27.76
N PHE A 3 -14.73 11.31 27.13
CA PHE A 3 -15.89 12.08 27.64
C PHE A 3 -17.22 11.31 27.55
N SER A 4 -17.37 10.43 26.55
CA SER A 4 -18.63 9.72 26.27
C SER A 4 -18.65 8.25 26.71
N ILE A 5 -17.67 7.77 27.47
CA ILE A 5 -17.62 6.35 27.90
C ILE A 5 -18.86 6.01 28.72
N THR A 6 -19.58 4.97 28.29
CA THR A 6 -20.78 4.45 28.97
C THR A 6 -20.51 3.07 29.59
N THR A 7 -20.19 2.08 28.76
CA THR A 7 -19.92 0.70 29.17
C THR A 7 -18.53 0.22 28.79
N GLY A 8 -17.79 0.96 27.94
CA GLY A 8 -16.44 0.59 27.50
C GLY A 8 -15.43 0.51 28.64
N GLY A 9 -14.66 -0.57 28.69
CA GLY A 9 -13.67 -0.86 29.73
C GLY A 9 -12.23 -0.91 29.23
N ASN A 10 -11.27 -0.88 30.16
CA ASN A 10 -9.84 -1.11 29.92
C ASN A 10 -9.19 -0.15 28.89
N ASN A 11 -9.72 1.06 28.72
CA ASN A 11 -9.19 2.01 27.75
C ASN A 11 -8.09 2.89 28.37
N THR A 12 -6.97 3.07 27.67
CA THR A 12 -5.92 4.04 27.99
C THR A 12 -6.03 5.25 27.07
N LEU A 13 -6.44 6.41 27.61
CA LEU A 13 -6.74 7.63 26.85
C LEU A 13 -5.90 8.79 27.37
N LEU A 14 -4.91 9.23 26.60
CA LEU A 14 -4.00 10.33 26.98
C LEU A 14 -3.93 11.41 25.90
N GLY A 15 -4.42 12.58 26.20
CA GLY A 15 -4.38 13.74 25.31
C GLY A 15 -5.73 14.44 25.18
N ARG A 16 -5.71 15.64 24.59
CA ARG A 16 -6.93 16.42 24.35
C ARG A 16 -7.82 15.66 23.36
N GLN A 17 -9.06 15.36 23.74
CA GLN A 17 -10.06 14.64 22.94
C GLN A 17 -9.62 13.21 22.52
N ALA A 18 -8.63 12.60 23.16
CA ALA A 18 -8.33 11.19 22.95
C ALA A 18 -9.53 10.33 23.34
N GLY A 19 -10.01 9.47 22.43
CA GLY A 19 -11.19 8.63 22.65
C GLY A 19 -12.45 9.41 22.99
N LEU A 20 -12.68 10.60 22.43
CA LEU A 20 -13.76 11.52 22.83
C LEU A 20 -15.14 10.87 22.79
N LEU A 21 -15.44 10.11 21.72
CA LEU A 21 -16.74 9.48 21.49
C LEU A 21 -16.74 7.97 21.79
N VAL A 22 -15.75 7.44 22.48
CA VAL A 22 -15.78 6.03 22.92
C VAL A 22 -16.98 5.85 23.86
N GLU A 23 -17.91 4.98 23.49
CA GLU A 23 -19.10 4.66 24.28
C GLU A 23 -18.97 3.27 24.92
N ASP A 24 -18.88 2.23 24.10
CA ASP A 24 -18.79 0.82 24.50
C ASP A 24 -17.53 0.12 24.00
N GLY A 25 -16.61 0.85 23.36
CA GLY A 25 -15.32 0.33 22.92
C GLY A 25 -14.41 -0.09 24.06
N GLU A 26 -13.74 -1.24 23.93
CA GLU A 26 -12.94 -1.86 24.99
C GLU A 26 -11.48 -2.08 24.55
N ASP A 27 -10.59 -2.16 25.56
CA ASP A 27 -9.17 -2.53 25.36
C ASP A 27 -8.41 -1.61 24.37
N ASN A 28 -8.78 -0.34 24.28
CA ASN A 28 -8.14 0.59 23.38
C ASN A 28 -7.04 1.41 24.06
N THR A 29 -5.98 1.73 23.31
CA THR A 29 -4.93 2.66 23.72
C THR A 29 -4.89 3.83 22.74
N PHE A 30 -5.33 5.03 23.17
CA PHE A 30 -5.29 6.27 22.38
C PHE A 30 -4.42 7.33 23.06
N VAL A 31 -3.30 7.68 22.42
CA VAL A 31 -2.35 8.67 22.94
C VAL A 31 -2.09 9.74 21.88
N GLY A 32 -2.48 10.96 22.20
CA GLY A 32 -2.33 12.12 21.30
C GLY A 32 -3.59 12.96 21.19
N MET A 33 -3.46 14.18 20.70
CA MET A 33 -4.60 15.06 20.45
C MET A 33 -5.49 14.45 19.36
N ASN A 34 -6.78 14.28 19.64
CA ASN A 34 -7.78 13.69 18.75
C ASN A 34 -7.51 12.22 18.34
N SER A 35 -6.60 11.50 19.00
CA SER A 35 -6.40 10.06 18.72
C SER A 35 -7.66 9.27 19.07
N GLY A 36 -8.19 8.49 18.13
CA GLY A 36 -9.42 7.70 18.32
C GLY A 36 -10.66 8.52 18.66
N SER A 37 -10.70 9.81 18.33
CA SER A 37 -11.73 10.74 18.86
C SER A 37 -13.15 10.44 18.38
N THR A 38 -13.32 9.74 17.26
CA THR A 38 -14.63 9.32 16.73
C THR A 38 -14.86 7.80 16.82
N THR A 39 -14.04 7.10 17.57
CA THR A 39 -14.25 5.68 17.86
C THR A 39 -15.46 5.54 18.81
N VAL A 40 -16.49 4.84 18.36
CA VAL A 40 -17.69 4.60 19.18
C VAL A 40 -17.59 3.23 19.87
N SER A 41 -17.48 2.17 19.10
CA SER A 41 -17.51 0.78 19.58
C SER A 41 -16.29 -0.05 19.11
N GLY A 42 -15.28 0.57 18.56
CA GLY A 42 -14.06 -0.14 18.16
C GLY A 42 -13.31 -0.73 19.34
N THR A 43 -12.71 -1.90 19.18
CA THR A 43 -12.05 -2.64 20.27
C THR A 43 -10.62 -3.05 19.91
N LYS A 44 -9.76 -3.17 20.93
CA LYS A 44 -8.36 -3.68 20.81
C LYS A 44 -7.53 -2.88 19.83
N MET A 45 -7.71 -1.56 19.80
CA MET A 45 -7.01 -0.67 18.90
C MET A 45 -5.89 0.09 19.60
N VAL A 46 -4.86 0.41 18.84
CA VAL A 46 -3.78 1.28 19.27
C VAL A 46 -3.73 2.50 18.34
N GLY A 47 -3.97 3.68 18.87
CA GLY A 47 -3.81 4.96 18.19
C GLY A 47 -2.79 5.83 18.92
N VAL A 48 -1.64 6.09 18.32
CA VAL A 48 -0.60 6.95 18.90
C VAL A 48 -0.20 8.03 17.90
N GLY A 49 -0.47 9.27 18.25
CA GLY A 49 -0.18 10.42 17.39
C GLY A 49 -1.37 11.36 17.24
N VAL A 50 -1.09 12.58 16.78
CA VAL A 50 -2.16 13.57 16.54
C VAL A 50 -3.02 13.10 15.37
N GLY A 51 -4.33 12.96 15.61
CA GLY A 51 -5.29 12.60 14.58
C GLY A 51 -5.23 11.15 14.08
N SER A 52 -4.49 10.25 14.76
CA SER A 52 -4.56 8.81 14.45
C SER A 52 -5.97 8.30 14.75
N LEU A 53 -6.58 7.52 13.83
CA LEU A 53 -7.96 6.99 13.97
C LEU A 53 -9.00 8.08 14.25
N GLN A 54 -8.88 9.26 13.62
CA GLN A 54 -9.63 10.46 14.04
C GLN A 54 -10.99 10.63 13.39
N SER A 55 -11.14 10.40 12.08
CA SER A 55 -12.27 10.93 11.29
C SER A 55 -13.33 9.91 10.89
N GLY A 56 -13.05 8.63 11.05
CA GLY A 56 -14.03 7.58 10.82
C GLY A 56 -14.96 7.40 12.03
N ASN A 57 -16.23 7.12 11.80
CA ASN A 57 -17.09 6.61 12.87
C ASN A 57 -16.76 5.14 13.08
N ILE A 58 -15.73 4.86 13.89
CA ILE A 58 -15.18 3.52 14.04
C ILE A 58 -16.14 2.64 14.84
N THR A 59 -16.57 1.56 14.24
CA THR A 59 -17.51 0.59 14.80
C THR A 59 -16.80 -0.70 15.25
N THR A 60 -17.55 -1.64 15.84
CA THR A 60 -17.05 -2.96 16.25
C THR A 60 -16.41 -3.75 15.10
N ALA A 61 -16.74 -3.46 13.84
CA ALA A 61 -16.14 -4.12 12.68
C ALA A 61 -14.64 -3.76 12.51
N ALA A 62 -14.20 -2.57 12.93
CA ALA A 62 -12.81 -2.13 12.87
C ALA A 62 -12.01 -2.53 14.12
N THR A 63 -11.93 -3.81 14.40
CA THR A 63 -11.16 -4.31 15.55
C THR A 63 -9.68 -4.50 15.23
N GLY A 64 -8.81 -4.39 16.25
CA GLY A 64 -7.40 -4.77 16.17
C GLY A 64 -6.53 -3.85 15.28
N ALA A 65 -6.98 -2.63 15.00
CA ALA A 65 -6.19 -1.68 14.21
C ALA A 65 -5.05 -1.07 15.04
N VAL A 66 -3.86 -0.97 14.44
CA VAL A 66 -2.69 -0.27 14.97
C VAL A 66 -2.41 0.94 14.10
N ALA A 67 -2.50 2.16 14.64
CA ALA A 67 -2.25 3.42 13.95
C ALA A 67 -1.26 4.27 14.73
N ILE A 68 -0.03 4.35 14.29
CA ILE A 68 1.03 5.11 14.95
C ILE A 68 1.57 6.18 14.00
N GLY A 69 1.38 7.43 14.33
CA GLY A 69 1.83 8.57 13.54
C GLY A 69 0.76 9.64 13.34
N TYR A 70 1.17 10.78 12.78
CA TYR A 70 0.27 11.87 12.43
C TYR A 70 -0.73 11.41 11.37
N GLU A 71 -2.04 11.52 11.67
CA GLU A 71 -3.14 11.14 10.78
C GLU A 71 -3.05 9.70 10.20
N SER A 72 -2.38 8.77 10.88
CA SER A 72 -2.36 7.36 10.51
C SER A 72 -3.76 6.74 10.65
N LEU A 73 -4.26 6.03 9.62
CA LEU A 73 -5.63 5.44 9.56
C LEU A 73 -6.74 6.43 9.93
N LYS A 74 -6.59 7.68 9.51
CA LYS A 74 -7.49 8.75 9.92
C LYS A 74 -8.96 8.51 9.56
N ALA A 75 -9.22 7.98 8.37
CA ALA A 75 -10.57 7.81 7.83
C ALA A 75 -11.23 6.46 8.18
N LEU A 76 -10.58 5.59 8.95
CA LEU A 76 -11.04 4.22 9.20
C LEU A 76 -12.46 4.18 9.81
N THR A 77 -13.31 3.29 9.28
CA THR A 77 -14.68 3.06 9.79
C THR A 77 -14.91 1.59 10.18
N THR A 78 -14.66 0.65 9.27
CA THR A 78 -14.98 -0.78 9.46
C THR A 78 -13.83 -1.73 9.10
N GLY A 79 -12.70 -1.24 8.55
CA GLY A 79 -11.57 -2.08 8.17
C GLY A 79 -10.82 -2.66 9.38
N ALA A 80 -10.84 -3.98 9.56
CA ALA A 80 -10.19 -4.64 10.68
C ALA A 80 -8.72 -5.01 10.42
N TYR A 81 -7.94 -5.17 11.49
CA TYR A 81 -6.58 -5.73 11.46
C TYR A 81 -5.59 -5.00 10.56
N ASN A 82 -5.75 -3.69 10.42
CA ASN A 82 -4.78 -2.85 9.74
C ASN A 82 -3.62 -2.48 10.67
N THR A 83 -2.38 -2.57 10.17
CA THR A 83 -1.19 -2.04 10.83
C THR A 83 -0.65 -0.85 10.03
N SER A 84 -0.64 0.32 10.63
CA SER A 84 -0.28 1.59 10.00
C SER A 84 0.69 2.37 10.87
N VAL A 85 1.93 2.50 10.42
CA VAL A 85 2.99 3.18 11.19
C VAL A 85 3.71 4.22 10.32
N GLY A 86 3.52 5.49 10.64
CA GLY A 86 4.15 6.60 9.92
C GLY A 86 3.22 7.78 9.71
N PHE A 87 3.75 8.85 9.11
CA PHE A 87 2.99 10.04 8.74
C PHE A 87 2.00 9.70 7.63
N LYS A 88 0.71 9.91 7.86
CA LYS A 88 -0.41 9.71 6.93
C LYS A 88 -0.46 8.33 6.23
N THR A 89 0.05 7.29 6.87
CA THR A 89 -0.10 5.93 6.34
C THR A 89 -1.57 5.50 6.36
N LEU A 90 -2.05 4.84 5.28
CA LEU A 90 -3.45 4.40 5.12
C LEU A 90 -4.47 5.50 5.47
N ASN A 91 -4.14 6.76 5.17
CA ASN A 91 -4.92 7.92 5.62
C ASN A 91 -6.36 7.91 5.08
N ALA A 92 -6.55 7.51 3.82
CA ALA A 92 -7.85 7.47 3.15
C ALA A 92 -8.64 6.17 3.38
N GLU A 93 -8.04 5.13 3.96
CA GLU A 93 -8.67 3.81 4.12
C GLU A 93 -9.88 3.86 5.06
N THR A 94 -11.02 3.37 4.59
CA THR A 94 -12.27 3.37 5.35
C THR A 94 -12.72 1.98 5.80
N ALA A 95 -12.71 0.99 4.89
CA ALA A 95 -13.39 -0.30 5.11
C ALA A 95 -12.54 -1.53 4.74
N GLY A 96 -11.41 -1.34 4.07
CA GLY A 96 -10.47 -2.40 3.75
C GLY A 96 -9.65 -2.83 4.96
N GLY A 97 -9.47 -4.12 5.12
CA GLY A 97 -8.75 -4.70 6.25
C GLY A 97 -7.51 -5.49 5.85
N TYR A 98 -6.76 -5.91 6.89
CA TYR A 98 -5.56 -6.75 6.78
C TYR A 98 -4.38 -6.09 6.05
N ASN A 99 -4.34 -4.77 5.99
CA ASN A 99 -3.22 -4.04 5.41
C ASN A 99 -2.08 -3.85 6.42
N THR A 100 -0.84 -3.90 5.93
CA THR A 100 0.35 -3.50 6.67
C THR A 100 1.04 -2.37 5.91
N ALA A 101 1.03 -1.15 6.46
CA ALA A 101 1.66 0.02 5.88
C ALA A 101 2.62 0.66 6.88
N ILE A 102 3.90 0.73 6.52
CA ILE A 102 4.94 1.32 7.36
C ILE A 102 5.80 2.27 6.53
N GLY A 103 5.84 3.53 6.92
CA GLY A 103 6.63 4.56 6.24
C GLY A 103 5.88 5.88 6.12
N TYR A 104 6.51 6.86 5.47
CA TYR A 104 5.87 8.14 5.15
C TYR A 104 4.90 7.94 3.98
N GLU A 105 3.61 8.22 4.19
CA GLU A 105 2.55 8.14 3.20
C GLU A 105 2.45 6.79 2.44
N ALA A 106 2.85 5.68 3.10
CA ALA A 106 2.65 4.35 2.55
C ALA A 106 1.14 4.03 2.47
N LEU A 107 0.64 3.60 1.30
CA LEU A 107 -0.78 3.33 1.00
C LEU A 107 -1.72 4.50 1.36
N GLU A 108 -1.26 5.76 1.27
CA GLU A 108 -2.04 6.93 1.71
C GLU A 108 -3.43 7.00 1.07
N ASN A 109 -3.52 6.69 -0.23
CA ASN A 109 -4.73 6.86 -1.02
C ASN A 109 -5.58 5.59 -1.16
N GLN A 110 -5.16 4.49 -0.51
CA GLN A 110 -5.93 3.25 -0.53
C GLN A 110 -7.33 3.49 0.03
N ASN A 111 -8.36 3.13 -0.75
CA ASN A 111 -9.77 3.24 -0.36
C ASN A 111 -10.66 2.54 -1.38
N GLY A 112 -11.94 2.34 -1.04
CA GLY A 112 -12.97 1.88 -1.98
C GLY A 112 -13.15 0.36 -2.06
N VAL A 113 -12.38 -0.41 -1.31
CA VAL A 113 -12.56 -1.88 -1.20
C VAL A 113 -13.01 -2.21 0.23
N THR A 114 -14.01 -3.05 0.35
CA THR A 114 -14.51 -3.55 1.64
C THR A 114 -14.00 -4.97 1.91
N GLY A 115 -13.69 -5.28 3.17
CA GLY A 115 -13.25 -6.61 3.57
C GLY A 115 -11.75 -6.84 3.40
N THR A 116 -11.35 -7.97 2.84
CA THR A 116 -9.94 -8.37 2.77
C THR A 116 -9.22 -7.70 1.60
N VAL A 117 -8.40 -6.71 1.90
CA VAL A 117 -7.51 -6.01 0.95
C VAL A 117 -6.12 -6.63 0.95
N ALA A 118 -5.53 -6.82 2.14
CA ALA A 118 -4.27 -7.52 2.37
C ALA A 118 -3.07 -6.97 1.56
N ASN A 119 -2.94 -5.66 1.44
CA ASN A 119 -1.74 -5.03 0.91
C ASN A 119 -0.65 -4.91 1.99
N THR A 120 0.61 -5.14 1.61
CA THR A 120 1.78 -4.88 2.45
C THR A 120 2.65 -3.83 1.79
N ALA A 121 2.87 -2.69 2.43
CA ALA A 121 3.72 -1.62 1.96
C ALA A 121 4.71 -1.18 3.05
N LEU A 122 5.99 -1.26 2.75
CA LEU A 122 7.06 -0.82 3.64
C LEU A 122 8.03 0.08 2.90
N GLY A 123 8.03 1.35 3.23
CA GLY A 123 8.93 2.34 2.65
C GLY A 123 8.29 3.72 2.46
N TYR A 124 9.13 4.70 2.16
CA TYR A 124 8.73 6.05 1.81
C TYR A 124 7.91 6.03 0.51
N TYR A 125 6.65 6.47 0.53
CA TYR A 125 5.70 6.45 -0.58
C TYR A 125 5.44 5.06 -1.19
N ALA A 126 5.68 3.96 -0.48
CA ALA A 126 5.36 2.62 -0.99
C ALA A 126 3.85 2.49 -1.24
N GLY A 127 3.45 2.20 -2.49
CA GLY A 127 2.06 2.06 -2.90
C GLY A 127 1.18 3.30 -2.70
N ASN A 128 1.76 4.50 -2.63
CA ASN A 128 1.04 5.72 -2.25
C ASN A 128 -0.23 5.96 -3.08
N ALA A 129 -0.17 5.78 -4.41
CA ALA A 129 -1.30 6.04 -5.30
C ALA A 129 -2.32 4.88 -5.40
N ILE A 130 -2.05 3.71 -4.78
CA ILE A 130 -3.00 2.59 -4.81
C ILE A 130 -4.36 3.03 -4.26
N THR A 131 -5.41 2.75 -5.01
CA THR A 131 -6.78 3.00 -4.59
C THR A 131 -7.52 1.71 -4.28
N THR A 132 -7.76 0.86 -5.27
CA THR A 132 -8.56 -0.37 -5.12
C THR A 132 -7.76 -1.67 -5.34
N GLY A 133 -6.48 -1.59 -5.68
CA GLY A 133 -5.60 -2.76 -5.83
C GLY A 133 -5.47 -3.56 -4.53
N ILE A 134 -5.50 -4.89 -4.62
CA ILE A 134 -5.48 -5.79 -3.46
C ILE A 134 -4.35 -6.82 -3.53
N LYS A 135 -3.95 -7.34 -2.37
CA LYS A 135 -2.96 -8.42 -2.22
C LYS A 135 -1.60 -8.10 -2.83
N ASN A 136 -1.19 -6.86 -2.76
CA ASN A 136 0.09 -6.40 -3.26
C ASN A 136 1.15 -6.39 -2.14
N THR A 137 2.38 -6.71 -2.50
CA THR A 137 3.56 -6.55 -1.63
C THR A 137 4.48 -5.50 -2.24
N MET A 138 4.68 -4.38 -1.56
CA MET A 138 5.51 -3.26 -1.98
C MET A 138 6.55 -2.96 -0.91
N LEU A 139 7.81 -3.32 -1.18
CA LEU A 139 8.90 -3.20 -0.22
C LEU A 139 10.04 -2.35 -0.82
N GLY A 140 10.18 -1.16 -0.32
CA GLY A 140 11.19 -0.19 -0.75
C GLY A 140 10.60 1.20 -0.96
N ALA A 141 11.43 2.25 -0.93
CA ALA A 141 10.99 3.59 -1.24
C ALA A 141 10.49 3.66 -2.68
N TYR A 142 9.33 4.28 -2.88
CA TYR A 142 8.63 4.40 -4.18
C TYR A 142 8.24 3.06 -4.85
N ALA A 143 8.34 1.89 -4.18
CA ALA A 143 7.83 0.65 -4.74
C ALA A 143 6.32 0.78 -5.02
N GLY A 144 5.87 0.60 -6.27
CA GLY A 144 4.49 0.78 -6.70
C GLY A 144 3.93 2.19 -6.53
N TYR A 145 4.76 3.24 -6.53
CA TYR A 145 4.36 4.61 -6.16
C TYR A 145 3.17 5.16 -6.96
N LEU A 146 3.18 5.08 -8.28
CA LEU A 146 2.09 5.56 -9.15
C LEU A 146 1.09 4.45 -9.54
N SER A 147 1.23 3.25 -9.01
CA SER A 147 0.32 2.13 -9.28
C SER A 147 -1.06 2.40 -8.69
N LEU A 148 -2.13 2.28 -9.47
CA LEU A 148 -3.48 2.60 -9.03
C LEU A 148 -4.31 1.36 -8.66
N LEU A 149 -4.38 0.39 -9.56
CA LEU A 149 -5.40 -0.66 -9.53
C LEU A 149 -4.85 -2.10 -9.62
N PRO A 150 -3.51 -2.40 -9.67
CA PRO A 150 -3.07 -3.77 -9.89
C PRO A 150 -3.34 -4.64 -8.66
N ASP A 151 -3.60 -5.93 -8.93
CA ASP A 151 -3.78 -6.94 -7.90
C ASP A 151 -2.64 -7.98 -7.92
N ASN A 152 -2.37 -8.58 -6.77
CA ASN A 152 -1.46 -9.72 -6.63
C ASN A 152 -0.01 -9.42 -7.12
N CYS A 153 0.45 -8.18 -7.01
CA CYS A 153 1.79 -7.78 -7.43
C CYS A 153 2.81 -7.90 -6.30
N THR A 154 4.05 -8.23 -6.65
CA THR A 154 5.21 -8.24 -5.75
C THR A 154 6.25 -7.26 -6.27
N LEU A 155 6.42 -6.12 -5.62
CA LEU A 155 7.29 -5.02 -6.02
C LEU A 155 8.31 -4.76 -4.91
N VAL A 156 9.55 -5.19 -5.12
CA VAL A 156 10.62 -5.14 -4.09
C VAL A 156 11.84 -4.40 -4.63
N GLY A 157 12.16 -3.28 -4.04
CA GLY A 157 13.28 -2.44 -4.44
C GLY A 157 12.89 -0.97 -4.57
N TYR A 158 13.89 -0.08 -4.62
CA TYR A 158 13.65 1.33 -4.90
C TYR A 158 12.96 1.48 -6.27
N ASN A 159 11.82 2.14 -6.31
CA ASN A 159 11.06 2.43 -7.54
C ASN A 159 10.69 1.19 -8.39
N ALA A 160 10.64 -0.02 -7.80
CA ALA A 160 10.15 -1.21 -8.50
C ALA A 160 8.66 -1.01 -8.85
N GLY A 161 8.30 -1.06 -10.15
CA GLY A 161 6.95 -0.76 -10.63
C GLY A 161 6.43 0.64 -10.28
N GLY A 162 7.30 1.62 -9.98
CA GLY A 162 6.90 2.85 -9.30
C GLY A 162 6.68 4.07 -10.20
N SER A 163 7.18 4.10 -11.43
CA SER A 163 7.09 5.26 -12.32
C SER A 163 5.94 5.18 -13.32
N GLY A 164 5.54 3.97 -13.71
CA GLY A 164 4.38 3.73 -14.56
C GLY A 164 3.09 3.72 -13.74
N VAL A 165 2.00 4.20 -14.34
CA VAL A 165 0.67 4.10 -13.73
C VAL A 165 0.12 2.70 -13.99
N MET A 166 0.49 1.73 -13.17
CA MET A 166 -0.02 0.36 -13.29
C MET A 166 -1.53 0.32 -13.05
N THR A 167 -2.22 -0.31 -13.98
CA THR A 167 -3.67 -0.53 -13.94
C THR A 167 -3.98 -2.00 -13.60
N ALA A 168 -5.26 -2.38 -13.51
CA ALA A 168 -5.69 -3.77 -13.35
C ALA A 168 -5.15 -4.72 -14.45
N ASN A 169 -4.74 -4.18 -15.60
CA ASN A 169 -4.11 -4.97 -16.66
C ASN A 169 -2.65 -5.36 -16.36
N ALA A 170 -2.09 -4.95 -15.24
CA ALA A 170 -0.73 -5.31 -14.81
C ALA A 170 -0.72 -6.36 -13.67
N ASP A 171 -1.83 -7.04 -13.44
CA ASP A 171 -2.01 -7.99 -12.35
C ASP A 171 -1.00 -9.14 -12.36
N GLY A 172 -0.65 -9.63 -11.17
CA GLY A 172 0.26 -10.76 -11.02
C GLY A 172 1.72 -10.46 -11.41
N THR A 173 2.11 -9.20 -11.46
CA THR A 173 3.48 -8.79 -11.81
C THR A 173 4.43 -8.96 -10.63
N THR A 174 5.63 -9.48 -10.90
CA THR A 174 6.74 -9.58 -9.94
C THR A 174 7.90 -8.72 -10.42
N ALA A 175 8.27 -7.68 -9.67
CA ALA A 175 9.41 -6.81 -9.91
C ALA A 175 10.33 -6.81 -8.69
N VAL A 176 11.56 -7.29 -8.83
CA VAL A 176 12.55 -7.34 -7.74
C VAL A 176 13.86 -6.72 -8.20
N GLY A 177 14.19 -5.60 -7.64
CA GLY A 177 15.38 -4.82 -7.99
C GLY A 177 15.08 -3.33 -8.11
N MET A 178 16.11 -2.49 -8.00
CA MET A 178 15.97 -1.05 -8.25
C MET A 178 15.52 -0.82 -9.69
N ASN A 179 14.46 -0.02 -9.88
CA ASN A 179 13.84 0.30 -11.17
C ASN A 179 13.35 -0.92 -12.00
N ALA A 180 13.24 -2.13 -11.41
CA ALA A 180 12.66 -3.26 -12.14
C ALA A 180 11.21 -2.92 -12.52
N LEU A 181 10.85 -3.07 -13.82
CA LEU A 181 9.53 -2.72 -14.37
C LEU A 181 9.04 -1.31 -14.00
N ALA A 182 9.96 -0.36 -13.82
CA ALA A 182 9.58 0.96 -13.31
C ALA A 182 8.51 1.65 -14.16
N ASN A 183 8.48 1.47 -15.47
CA ASN A 183 7.57 2.16 -16.40
C ASN A 183 6.35 1.32 -16.82
N LEU A 184 6.09 0.17 -16.20
CA LEU A 184 4.95 -0.67 -16.57
C LEU A 184 3.62 0.06 -16.31
N THR A 185 2.72 0.03 -17.29
CA THR A 185 1.36 0.58 -17.16
C THR A 185 0.29 -0.51 -17.29
N ALA A 186 0.52 -1.48 -18.17
CA ALA A 186 -0.36 -2.62 -18.42
C ALA A 186 0.49 -3.84 -18.78
N GLY A 187 -0.12 -5.02 -18.85
CA GLY A 187 0.58 -6.27 -19.15
C GLY A 187 0.77 -7.14 -17.92
N ALA A 188 -0.12 -8.10 -17.75
CA ALA A 188 -0.15 -8.99 -16.59
C ALA A 188 0.93 -10.07 -16.64
N GLY A 189 1.28 -10.58 -15.45
CA GLY A 189 2.10 -11.78 -15.32
C GLY A 189 3.57 -11.62 -15.71
N ASN A 190 4.11 -10.40 -15.68
CA ASN A 190 5.54 -10.19 -15.90
C ASN A 190 6.36 -10.55 -14.66
N THR A 191 7.53 -11.15 -14.86
CA THR A 191 8.54 -11.39 -13.84
C THR A 191 9.83 -10.69 -14.24
N ALA A 192 10.25 -9.67 -13.49
CA ALA A 192 11.48 -8.93 -13.70
C ALA A 192 12.33 -8.95 -12.43
N ILE A 193 13.50 -9.56 -12.49
CA ILE A 193 14.42 -9.67 -11.35
C ILE A 193 15.80 -9.17 -11.76
N GLY A 194 16.22 -8.08 -11.15
CA GLY A 194 17.51 -7.44 -11.40
C GLY A 194 17.40 -5.91 -11.42
N PHE A 195 18.55 -5.24 -11.27
CA PHE A 195 18.65 -3.80 -11.47
C PHE A 195 18.17 -3.46 -12.89
N GLU A 196 17.19 -2.56 -13.01
CA GLU A 196 16.61 -2.08 -14.27
C GLU A 196 16.07 -3.18 -15.22
N ALA A 197 15.82 -4.41 -14.72
CA ALA A 197 15.20 -5.44 -15.53
C ALA A 197 13.81 -4.97 -16.03
N LEU A 198 13.57 -5.04 -17.36
CA LEU A 198 12.33 -4.55 -18.02
C LEU A 198 12.00 -3.07 -17.72
N ASN A 199 12.99 -2.24 -17.42
CA ASN A 199 12.73 -0.85 -17.01
C ASN A 199 11.95 -0.06 -18.07
N GLY A 200 12.31 -0.16 -19.35
CA GLY A 200 11.65 0.54 -20.46
C GLY A 200 10.28 -0.04 -20.88
N HIS A 201 9.87 -1.18 -20.31
CA HIS A 201 8.69 -1.92 -20.72
C HIS A 201 7.39 -1.29 -20.20
N THR A 202 6.40 -1.08 -21.09
CA THR A 202 5.17 -0.38 -20.72
C THR A 202 3.89 -1.22 -20.76
N THR A 203 3.74 -2.15 -21.73
CA THR A 203 2.45 -2.85 -21.95
C THR A 203 2.54 -4.35 -22.21
N GLY A 204 3.71 -4.93 -22.44
CA GLY A 204 3.85 -6.38 -22.71
C GLY A 204 3.55 -7.28 -21.50
N ALA A 205 3.12 -8.48 -21.75
CA ALA A 205 2.65 -9.42 -20.73
C ALA A 205 3.41 -10.75 -20.75
N ARG A 206 3.43 -11.46 -19.61
CA ARG A 206 3.97 -12.82 -19.46
C ARG A 206 5.46 -12.96 -19.84
N ASN A 207 6.23 -11.90 -19.63
CA ASN A 207 7.67 -11.94 -19.83
C ASN A 207 8.37 -12.39 -18.54
N THR A 208 9.37 -13.25 -18.67
CA THR A 208 10.26 -13.66 -17.59
C THR A 208 11.67 -13.16 -17.88
N VAL A 209 12.11 -12.18 -17.10
CA VAL A 209 13.40 -11.50 -17.33
C VAL A 209 14.20 -11.45 -16.04
N VAL A 210 15.38 -12.03 -16.07
CA VAL A 210 16.27 -12.12 -14.91
C VAL A 210 17.68 -11.69 -15.29
N GLY A 211 18.16 -10.62 -14.69
CA GLY A 211 19.52 -10.12 -14.91
C GLY A 211 19.62 -8.61 -14.76
N PHE A 212 20.85 -8.14 -14.53
CA PHE A 212 21.18 -6.72 -14.52
C PHE A 212 20.91 -6.13 -15.92
N GLU A 213 20.05 -5.09 -16.01
CA GLU A 213 19.66 -4.42 -17.26
C GLU A 213 19.16 -5.38 -18.37
N ALA A 214 18.56 -6.52 -17.98
CA ALA A 214 17.97 -7.42 -18.96
C ALA A 214 16.67 -6.82 -19.50
N MET A 215 16.50 -6.76 -20.83
CA MET A 215 15.40 -6.09 -21.55
C MET A 215 15.15 -4.63 -21.09
N ASP A 216 16.19 -3.91 -20.72
CA ASP A 216 16.08 -2.54 -20.17
C ASP A 216 15.66 -1.51 -21.21
N ASP A 217 16.13 -1.65 -22.46
CA ASP A 217 15.93 -0.69 -23.55
C ASP A 217 14.88 -1.16 -24.58
N THR A 218 13.77 -1.69 -24.11
CA THR A 218 12.61 -2.01 -24.98
C THR A 218 11.75 -0.80 -25.30
N GLY A 219 12.16 0.40 -24.87
CA GLY A 219 11.42 1.65 -24.89
C GLY A 219 11.28 2.36 -26.25
N GLY A 220 11.63 1.73 -27.35
CA GLY A 220 11.27 2.23 -28.68
C GLY A 220 9.74 2.20 -28.85
N ALA A 221 9.16 3.20 -29.50
CA ALA A 221 7.72 3.36 -29.72
C ALA A 221 7.01 2.16 -30.39
N THR A 222 7.74 1.12 -30.75
CA THR A 222 7.29 -0.04 -31.53
C THR A 222 7.32 -1.39 -30.78
N VAL A 223 7.85 -1.48 -29.55
CA VAL A 223 7.98 -2.76 -28.81
C VAL A 223 7.16 -2.76 -27.52
N LYS A 224 6.12 -1.96 -27.45
CA LYS A 224 5.27 -1.84 -26.27
C LYS A 224 4.52 -3.10 -25.89
N ASP A 225 4.40 -4.06 -26.79
CA ASP A 225 3.51 -5.22 -26.67
C ASP A 225 4.28 -6.58 -26.79
N SER A 226 5.57 -6.63 -26.45
CA SER A 226 6.29 -7.92 -26.47
C SER A 226 5.76 -8.82 -25.37
N ASN A 227 5.29 -10.00 -25.75
CA ASN A 227 4.69 -10.97 -24.83
C ASN A 227 5.45 -12.29 -24.88
N ASP A 228 5.32 -13.07 -23.79
CA ASP A 228 5.75 -14.47 -23.75
C ASP A 228 7.26 -14.66 -23.98
N ASN A 229 8.09 -13.68 -23.59
CA ASN A 229 9.54 -13.76 -23.73
C ASN A 229 10.20 -14.26 -22.45
N THR A 230 11.32 -14.99 -22.62
CA THR A 230 12.18 -15.39 -21.51
C THR A 230 13.61 -14.96 -21.81
N PHE A 231 14.17 -14.10 -20.95
CA PHE A 231 15.55 -13.64 -21.02
C PHE A 231 16.25 -13.82 -19.67
N MET A 232 17.45 -14.36 -19.70
CA MET A 232 18.25 -14.56 -18.50
C MET A 232 19.71 -14.19 -18.74
N GLY A 233 20.24 -13.30 -17.94
CA GLY A 233 21.64 -12.88 -18.00
C GLY A 233 21.81 -11.36 -18.05
N TYR A 234 23.05 -10.90 -17.88
CA TYR A 234 23.45 -9.50 -18.01
C TYR A 234 23.10 -8.97 -19.42
N HIS A 235 22.37 -7.87 -19.51
CA HIS A 235 21.91 -7.25 -20.76
C HIS A 235 21.21 -8.22 -21.75
N ALA A 236 20.72 -9.38 -21.26
CA ALA A 236 20.03 -10.33 -22.13
C ALA A 236 18.77 -9.68 -22.73
N GLY A 237 18.65 -9.67 -24.06
CA GLY A 237 17.56 -9.01 -24.76
C GLY A 237 17.59 -7.48 -24.72
N GLY A 238 18.68 -6.87 -24.29
CA GLY A 238 18.88 -5.41 -24.34
C GLY A 238 19.04 -4.91 -25.78
N GLY A 239 18.68 -3.65 -26.00
CA GLY A 239 18.76 -2.98 -27.30
C GLY A 239 17.41 -2.73 -27.98
N THR A 240 17.38 -1.84 -28.95
CA THR A 240 16.16 -1.47 -29.69
C THR A 240 15.67 -2.65 -30.56
N TRP A 241 14.53 -3.17 -30.20
CA TRP A 241 13.86 -4.20 -31.00
C TRP A 241 13.05 -3.51 -32.11
N THR A 242 13.36 -3.79 -33.34
CA THR A 242 12.54 -3.38 -34.49
C THR A 242 11.73 -4.56 -34.98
N THR A 243 10.43 -4.42 -35.05
CA THR A 243 9.52 -5.37 -35.72
C THR A 243 9.72 -5.37 -37.23
#